data_82ed08f2e520e1d52c3eb1f5ec54adc2
#
_entry.id   82ed08f2e520e1d52c3eb1f5ec54adc2
#
_cell.length_a   1.000
_cell.length_b   1.000
_cell.length_c   1.000
_cell.angle_alpha   90.00
_cell.angle_beta   90.00
_cell.angle_gamma   90.00
#
_symmetry.space_group_name_H-M   'P 1'
#
loop_
_entity.id
_entity.type
_entity.pdbx_description
1 polymer ?
#
loop_
_entity_poly.entity_id
_entity_poly.type
_entity_poly.pdbx_seq_one_letter_code
_entity_poly.pdbx_strand_id
1 'polypeptide(L)'
;MSKKIKLLDCDVVYLSYDEPNKEKNYADLLTKVPWAKRVDGVHGSDSAHKACARLAETERVTIIDGDNIIKPELMNQVIELAEHADPNICVFSFPANNVINGLIYGNGSIKNWPTQLVLDMRTHENADPSNDKTQVDFCWEIKYIQMKNWMSWVYNNASPRQAWRAGFREGVKMCLMEGVKPTLTAPFDKQINWKNYHRLVAWMNVGSDVDNGLWAMYGARLGCYMTMLTNWDHTNVRTFSFLNDLFDDVKPNNDTILIKEINRLGENLRDQLGILTGPGYMDPDQSRFFKAVYTNPSRLGNDWIIESV
;
A
#
# COMPACT_ATOMS: atom_id res chain seq x y z
N MET A 1 29.20 15.18 11.80
CA MET A 1 27.91 15.56 12.43
C MET A 1 26.80 14.74 11.78
N SER A 2 25.95 14.08 12.56
CA SER A 2 24.80 13.36 12.01
C SER A 2 23.88 14.33 11.26
N LYS A 3 23.48 13.97 10.05
CA LYS A 3 22.50 14.76 9.29
C LYS A 3 21.11 14.49 9.89
N LYS A 4 20.35 15.56 10.19
CA LYS A 4 18.99 15.48 10.75
C LYS A 4 18.00 16.03 9.75
N ILE A 5 16.89 15.31 9.52
CA ILE A 5 15.76 15.75 8.74
C ILE A 5 14.57 15.90 9.68
N LYS A 6 14.05 17.09 9.83
CA LYS A 6 12.83 17.35 10.59
C LYS A 6 11.66 17.43 9.63
N LEU A 7 10.61 16.66 9.84
CA LEU A 7 9.44 16.72 8.94
C LEU A 7 8.76 18.07 8.93
N LEU A 8 8.85 18.81 10.05
CA LEU A 8 8.33 20.17 10.16
C LEU A 8 8.99 21.15 9.18
N ASP A 9 10.26 20.90 8.80
CA ASP A 9 11.03 21.74 7.89
C ASP A 9 10.80 21.35 6.40
N CYS A 10 9.94 20.36 6.12
CA CYS A 10 9.63 19.87 4.79
C CYS A 10 8.24 20.32 4.35
N ASP A 11 8.08 20.59 3.06
CA ASP A 11 6.74 20.75 2.48
C ASP A 11 5.91 19.49 2.67
N VAL A 12 4.61 19.69 2.93
CA VAL A 12 3.63 18.61 3.03
C VAL A 12 2.63 18.75 1.89
N VAL A 13 2.46 17.67 1.12
CA VAL A 13 1.52 17.63 0.01
C VAL A 13 0.57 16.44 0.18
N TYR A 14 -0.72 16.74 0.22
CA TYR A 14 -1.78 15.75 0.20
C TYR A 14 -2.06 15.33 -1.23
N LEU A 15 -1.90 14.04 -1.52
CA LEU A 15 -2.09 13.47 -2.85
C LEU A 15 -3.38 12.66 -2.88
N SER A 16 -4.38 13.16 -3.61
CA SER A 16 -5.69 12.51 -3.76
C SER A 16 -6.09 12.34 -5.22
N TYR A 17 -6.98 11.39 -5.47
CA TYR A 17 -7.48 11.10 -6.81
C TYR A 17 -9.01 10.92 -6.82
N ASP A 18 -9.50 9.70 -6.63
CA ASP A 18 -10.93 9.36 -6.67
C ASP A 18 -11.44 8.75 -5.34
N GLU A 19 -10.70 8.90 -4.25
CA GLU A 19 -11.08 8.39 -2.94
C GLU A 19 -12.37 9.09 -2.46
N PRO A 20 -13.43 8.33 -2.09
CA PRO A 20 -14.69 8.94 -1.63
C PRO A 20 -14.55 9.78 -0.37
N ASN A 21 -13.54 9.49 0.46
CA ASN A 21 -13.27 10.15 1.73
C ASN A 21 -12.21 11.25 1.65
N LYS A 22 -11.68 11.59 0.47
CA LYS A 22 -10.56 12.52 0.29
C LYS A 22 -10.80 13.92 0.87
N GLU A 23 -11.99 14.47 0.71
CA GLU A 23 -12.30 15.82 1.23
C GLU A 23 -12.32 15.87 2.76
N LYS A 24 -12.93 14.85 3.38
CA LYS A 24 -12.94 14.70 4.83
C LYS A 24 -11.52 14.52 5.38
N ASN A 25 -10.72 13.69 4.73
CA ASN A 25 -9.35 13.41 5.17
C ASN A 25 -8.43 14.63 4.98
N TYR A 26 -8.63 15.40 3.90
CA TYR A 26 -7.89 16.66 3.70
C TYR A 26 -8.27 17.72 4.74
N ALA A 27 -9.55 17.85 5.06
CA ALA A 27 -9.99 18.74 6.12
C ALA A 27 -9.39 18.37 7.49
N ASP A 28 -9.32 17.08 7.82
CA ASP A 28 -8.65 16.59 9.02
C ASP A 28 -7.14 16.91 8.99
N LEU A 29 -6.47 16.71 7.85
CA LEU A 29 -5.06 17.06 7.69
C LEU A 29 -4.82 18.53 7.97
N LEU A 30 -5.65 19.43 7.44
CA LEU A 30 -5.50 20.88 7.63
C LEU A 30 -5.64 21.33 9.09
N THR A 31 -6.34 20.57 9.93
CA THR A 31 -6.38 20.85 11.38
C THR A 31 -5.04 20.59 12.08
N LYS A 32 -4.19 19.73 11.51
CA LYS A 32 -2.89 19.31 12.06
C LYS A 32 -1.72 19.97 11.35
N VAL A 33 -1.87 20.22 10.04
CA VAL A 33 -0.87 20.81 9.13
C VAL A 33 -1.56 21.88 8.27
N PRO A 34 -1.84 23.08 8.80
CA PRO A 34 -2.60 24.12 8.09
C PRO A 34 -1.96 24.60 6.78
N TRP A 35 -0.64 24.39 6.61
CA TRP A 35 0.13 24.77 5.42
C TRP A 35 0.20 23.65 4.38
N ALA A 36 -0.44 22.50 4.58
CA ALA A 36 -0.41 21.40 3.63
C ALA A 36 -0.98 21.84 2.28
N LYS A 37 -0.18 21.66 1.23
CA LYS A 37 -0.58 21.83 -0.17
C LYS A 37 -1.35 20.59 -0.64
N ARG A 38 -2.05 20.69 -1.78
CA ARG A 38 -2.80 19.54 -2.34
C ARG A 38 -2.56 19.37 -3.83
N VAL A 39 -2.42 18.11 -4.24
CA VAL A 39 -2.55 17.63 -5.62
C VAL A 39 -3.76 16.70 -5.67
N ASP A 40 -4.71 16.96 -6.57
CA ASP A 40 -5.93 16.18 -6.72
C ASP A 40 -6.22 15.85 -8.17
N GLY A 41 -6.67 14.61 -8.43
CA GLY A 41 -7.18 14.17 -9.74
C GLY A 41 -6.13 14.02 -10.84
N VAL A 42 -4.84 14.01 -10.52
CA VAL A 42 -3.79 13.79 -11.53
C VAL A 42 -3.75 12.32 -11.92
N HIS A 43 -3.94 12.05 -13.20
CA HIS A 43 -3.91 10.69 -13.75
C HIS A 43 -2.48 10.13 -13.80
N GLY A 44 -2.30 8.90 -13.34
CA GLY A 44 -1.03 8.20 -13.29
C GLY A 44 -0.26 8.44 -11.97
N SER A 45 0.29 7.37 -11.40
CA SER A 45 0.96 7.43 -10.09
C SER A 45 2.28 8.21 -10.15
N ASP A 46 3.10 7.98 -11.18
CA ASP A 46 4.36 8.72 -11.39
C ASP A 46 4.09 10.21 -11.63
N SER A 47 3.13 10.52 -12.51
CA SER A 47 2.73 11.89 -12.83
C SER A 47 2.18 12.64 -11.61
N ALA A 48 1.39 11.96 -10.78
CA ALA A 48 0.81 12.52 -9.56
C ALA A 48 1.89 12.83 -8.50
N HIS A 49 2.85 11.92 -8.30
CA HIS A 49 4.00 12.17 -7.42
C HIS A 49 4.86 13.35 -7.92
N LYS A 50 5.13 13.42 -9.23
CA LYS A 50 5.84 14.55 -9.82
C LYS A 50 5.09 15.88 -9.66
N ALA A 51 3.77 15.86 -9.73
CA ALA A 51 2.98 17.06 -9.44
C ALA A 51 3.17 17.51 -7.98
N CYS A 52 3.22 16.58 -7.01
CA CYS A 52 3.55 16.90 -5.63
C CYS A 52 4.95 17.52 -5.49
N ALA A 53 5.95 16.94 -6.15
CA ALA A 53 7.32 17.45 -6.09
C ALA A 53 7.45 18.85 -6.72
N ARG A 54 6.68 19.15 -7.78
CA ARG A 54 6.67 20.50 -8.39
C ARG A 54 6.03 21.58 -7.51
N LEU A 55 5.15 21.20 -6.57
CA LEU A 55 4.59 22.10 -5.59
C LEU A 55 5.52 22.36 -4.40
N ALA A 56 6.49 21.47 -4.19
CA ALA A 56 7.43 21.59 -3.08
C ALA A 56 8.48 22.66 -3.37
N GLU A 57 8.81 23.45 -2.34
CA GLU A 57 9.84 24.48 -2.35
C GLU A 57 11.05 24.06 -1.52
N THR A 58 10.91 22.95 -0.77
CA THR A 58 11.95 22.39 0.09
C THR A 58 12.69 21.23 -0.62
N GLU A 59 13.92 20.93 -0.18
CA GLU A 59 14.73 19.82 -0.71
C GLU A 59 14.04 18.45 -0.57
N ARG A 60 13.12 18.35 0.38
CA ARG A 60 12.34 17.15 0.64
C ARG A 60 10.87 17.47 0.79
N VAL A 61 10.02 16.59 0.29
CA VAL A 61 8.56 16.68 0.38
C VAL A 61 7.98 15.49 1.13
N THR A 62 7.07 15.76 2.05
CA THR A 62 6.26 14.71 2.69
C THR A 62 4.94 14.56 1.93
N ILE A 63 4.76 13.43 1.24
CA ILE A 63 3.55 13.12 0.48
C ILE A 63 2.66 12.22 1.35
N ILE A 64 1.38 12.59 1.46
CA ILE A 64 0.36 11.90 2.23
C ILE A 64 -0.76 11.47 1.28
N ASP A 65 -0.99 10.16 1.15
CA ASP A 65 -2.02 9.61 0.28
C ASP A 65 -3.44 9.93 0.78
N GLY A 66 -4.39 10.10 -0.13
CA GLY A 66 -5.73 10.65 0.09
C GLY A 66 -6.67 9.84 1.00
N ASP A 67 -6.35 8.59 1.26
CA ASP A 67 -7.07 7.71 2.18
C ASP A 67 -6.50 7.69 3.61
N ASN A 68 -5.51 8.54 3.92
CA ASN A 68 -4.84 8.57 5.22
C ASN A 68 -5.40 9.63 6.17
N ILE A 69 -5.51 9.24 7.44
CA ILE A 69 -5.67 10.14 8.61
C ILE A 69 -4.36 10.06 9.40
N ILE A 70 -3.63 11.17 9.47
CA ILE A 70 -2.33 11.22 10.14
C ILE A 70 -2.47 11.32 11.66
N LYS A 71 -1.45 10.83 12.37
CA LYS A 71 -1.29 11.12 13.80
C LYS A 71 -0.75 12.54 14.01
N PRO A 72 -1.17 13.24 15.07
CA PRO A 72 -0.67 14.59 15.37
C PRO A 72 0.86 14.66 15.52
N GLU A 73 1.48 13.55 15.98
CA GLU A 73 2.93 13.48 16.24
C GLU A 73 3.78 13.36 14.97
N LEU A 74 3.17 13.20 13.80
CA LEU A 74 3.91 13.05 12.55
C LEU A 74 4.89 14.20 12.33
N MET A 75 4.43 15.44 12.50
CA MET A 75 5.25 16.61 12.19
C MET A 75 6.40 16.83 13.20
N ASN A 76 6.34 16.17 14.35
CA ASN A 76 7.40 16.19 15.35
C ASN A 76 8.53 15.18 15.06
N GLN A 77 8.38 14.36 14.01
CA GLN A 77 9.38 13.34 13.71
C GLN A 77 10.68 13.96 13.20
N VAL A 78 11.77 13.48 13.76
CA VAL A 78 13.14 13.82 13.34
C VAL A 78 13.83 12.54 12.90
N ILE A 79 14.37 12.53 11.69
CA ILE A 79 15.11 11.39 11.14
C ILE A 79 16.59 11.69 11.30
N GLU A 80 17.29 10.89 12.05
CA GLU A 80 18.75 10.97 12.18
C GLU A 80 19.40 10.00 11.21
N LEU A 81 20.30 10.50 10.38
CA LEU A 81 21.02 9.70 9.40
C LEU A 81 22.42 9.38 9.89
N ALA A 82 22.85 8.15 9.63
CA ALA A 82 24.26 7.80 9.78
C ALA A 82 25.14 8.72 8.91
N GLU A 83 26.35 8.98 9.35
CA GLU A 83 27.26 9.95 8.71
C GLU A 83 27.53 9.64 7.23
N HIS A 84 27.53 8.36 6.88
CA HIS A 84 27.74 7.87 5.50
C HIS A 84 26.46 7.77 4.65
N ALA A 85 25.28 8.05 5.25
CA ALA A 85 24.03 7.98 4.51
C ALA A 85 23.82 9.23 3.64
N ASP A 86 23.42 9.03 2.39
CA ASP A 86 23.05 10.12 1.50
C ASP A 86 21.52 10.35 1.58
N PRO A 87 21.09 11.51 2.11
CA PRO A 87 19.66 11.83 2.17
C PRO A 87 18.99 11.98 0.81
N ASN A 88 19.75 12.25 -0.26
CA ASN A 88 19.19 12.55 -1.57
C ASN A 88 18.71 11.32 -2.34
N ILE A 89 19.07 10.12 -1.87
CA ILE A 89 18.67 8.86 -2.50
C ILE A 89 17.73 8.01 -1.63
N CYS A 90 17.44 8.45 -0.41
CA CYS A 90 16.63 7.67 0.55
C CYS A 90 15.22 8.22 0.66
N VAL A 91 14.23 7.35 0.51
CA VAL A 91 12.82 7.61 0.80
C VAL A 91 12.47 7.04 2.16
N PHE A 92 11.97 7.87 3.07
CA PHE A 92 11.54 7.44 4.40
C PHE A 92 10.04 7.19 4.41
N SER A 93 9.65 5.95 4.65
CA SER A 93 8.25 5.54 4.69
C SER A 93 7.79 5.34 6.13
N PHE A 94 6.82 6.11 6.56
CA PHE A 94 6.15 5.89 7.84
C PHE A 94 5.03 4.88 7.65
N PRO A 95 5.06 3.73 8.34
CA PRO A 95 4.02 2.73 8.22
C PRO A 95 2.65 3.30 8.58
N ALA A 96 1.62 2.76 7.96
CA ALA A 96 0.23 3.05 8.30
C ALA A 96 -0.46 1.80 8.86
N ASN A 97 -1.40 2.00 9.77
CA ASN A 97 -2.31 0.96 10.25
C ASN A 97 -3.51 0.88 9.29
N ASN A 98 -3.66 -0.22 8.58
CA ASN A 98 -4.78 -0.44 7.70
C ASN A 98 -6.03 -0.83 8.50
N VAL A 99 -7.10 -0.06 8.40
CA VAL A 99 -8.32 -0.26 9.19
C VAL A 99 -9.06 -1.55 8.83
N ILE A 100 -8.88 -2.07 7.61
CA ILE A 100 -9.54 -3.30 7.16
C ILE A 100 -9.00 -4.50 7.95
N ASN A 101 -7.68 -4.68 7.99
CA ASN A 101 -7.04 -5.90 8.49
C ASN A 101 -6.03 -5.70 9.62
N GLY A 102 -5.82 -4.46 10.07
CA GLY A 102 -4.90 -4.14 11.15
C GLY A 102 -3.42 -4.26 10.80
N LEU A 103 -3.08 -4.53 9.54
CA LEU A 103 -1.69 -4.60 9.12
C LEU A 103 -1.00 -3.24 9.22
N ILE A 104 0.24 -3.26 9.72
CA ILE A 104 1.07 -2.05 9.84
C ILE A 104 2.30 -2.22 8.95
N TYR A 105 2.35 -1.51 7.83
CA TYR A 105 3.47 -1.51 6.88
C TYR A 105 3.40 -0.30 5.95
N GLY A 106 4.33 -0.19 4.99
CA GLY A 106 4.45 0.97 4.10
C GLY A 106 3.44 1.05 2.95
N ASN A 107 2.27 0.43 3.08
CA ASN A 107 1.22 0.47 2.08
C ASN A 107 0.46 1.79 2.11
N GLY A 108 0.40 2.50 0.96
CA GLY A 108 -0.43 3.71 0.81
C GLY A 108 -0.24 4.71 1.94
N SER A 109 0.99 4.83 2.44
CA SER A 109 1.31 5.55 3.66
C SER A 109 2.06 6.85 3.39
N ILE A 110 2.40 7.54 4.44
CA ILE A 110 3.17 8.76 4.41
C ILE A 110 4.61 8.46 3.99
N LYS A 111 5.11 9.20 3.02
CA LYS A 111 6.49 9.10 2.57
C LYS A 111 7.17 10.46 2.51
N ASN A 112 8.37 10.55 3.07
CA ASN A 112 9.22 11.72 2.95
C ASN A 112 10.27 11.46 1.86
N TRP A 113 10.20 12.21 0.79
CA TRP A 113 10.97 12.04 -0.44
C TRP A 113 12.00 13.14 -0.62
N PRO A 114 13.18 12.86 -1.19
CA PRO A 114 13.97 13.90 -1.84
C PRO A 114 13.17 14.42 -3.03
N THR A 115 12.95 15.73 -3.09
CA THR A 115 12.12 16.36 -4.14
C THR A 115 12.66 16.08 -5.53
N GLN A 116 13.98 16.19 -5.71
CA GLN A 116 14.62 15.92 -7.00
C GLN A 116 14.51 14.45 -7.43
N LEU A 117 14.61 13.51 -6.49
CA LEU A 117 14.44 12.08 -6.79
C LEU A 117 13.05 11.78 -7.37
N VAL A 118 12.00 12.42 -6.85
CA VAL A 118 10.64 12.27 -7.38
C VAL A 118 10.52 12.82 -8.80
N LEU A 119 11.16 13.95 -9.07
CA LEU A 119 11.16 14.56 -10.41
C LEU A 119 11.86 13.70 -11.45
N ASP A 120 12.94 13.01 -11.06
CA ASP A 120 13.79 12.22 -11.94
C ASP A 120 13.33 10.77 -12.11
N MET A 121 12.60 10.22 -11.15
CA MET A 121 12.16 8.82 -11.21
C MET A 121 11.26 8.54 -12.43
N ARG A 122 11.28 7.28 -12.90
CA ARG A 122 10.37 6.78 -13.94
C ARG A 122 9.74 5.49 -13.45
N THR A 123 8.48 5.59 -13.04
CA THR A 123 7.76 4.46 -12.47
C THR A 123 6.34 4.36 -13.03
N HIS A 124 5.64 3.27 -12.73
CA HIS A 124 4.24 3.03 -13.12
C HIS A 124 4.01 3.31 -14.62
N GLU A 125 3.17 4.28 -14.97
CA GLU A 125 2.84 4.63 -16.37
C GLU A 125 4.02 5.17 -17.18
N ASN A 126 5.04 5.71 -16.53
CA ASN A 126 6.25 6.25 -17.15
C ASN A 126 7.48 5.33 -17.00
N ALA A 127 7.30 4.13 -16.47
CA ALA A 127 8.36 3.13 -16.33
C ALA A 127 8.85 2.65 -17.69
N ASP A 128 10.11 2.18 -17.75
CA ASP A 128 10.61 1.45 -18.90
C ASP A 128 9.78 0.17 -19.09
N PRO A 129 9.22 -0.07 -20.29
CA PRO A 129 8.43 -1.28 -20.54
C PRO A 129 9.19 -2.59 -20.35
N SER A 130 10.51 -2.57 -20.34
CA SER A 130 11.36 -3.73 -20.08
C SER A 130 11.61 -3.99 -18.59
N ASN A 131 11.16 -3.09 -17.70
CA ASN A 131 11.38 -3.19 -16.26
C ASN A 131 10.06 -3.37 -15.51
N ASP A 132 9.63 -4.63 -15.33
CA ASP A 132 8.39 -4.97 -14.64
C ASP A 132 8.33 -4.43 -13.19
N LYS A 133 9.47 -4.36 -12.49
CA LYS A 133 9.53 -3.89 -11.10
C LYS A 133 9.01 -2.46 -10.99
N THR A 134 9.56 -1.54 -11.77
CA THR A 134 9.16 -0.13 -11.74
C THR A 134 7.78 0.12 -12.32
N GLN A 135 7.29 -0.77 -13.18
CA GLN A 135 5.93 -0.73 -13.69
C GLN A 135 4.88 -1.00 -12.60
N VAL A 136 5.18 -1.92 -11.68
CA VAL A 136 4.26 -2.34 -10.61
C VAL A 136 4.35 -1.44 -9.38
N ASP A 137 5.58 -1.16 -8.90
CA ASP A 137 5.79 -0.31 -7.72
C ASP A 137 7.24 0.25 -7.70
N PHE A 138 7.41 1.49 -7.26
CA PHE A 138 8.72 2.15 -7.14
C PHE A 138 9.58 1.56 -6.01
N CYS A 139 8.98 0.96 -4.98
CA CYS A 139 9.69 0.51 -3.77
C CYS A 139 10.74 -0.59 -4.02
N TRP A 140 10.74 -1.21 -5.19
CA TRP A 140 11.73 -2.25 -5.54
C TRP A 140 12.98 -1.71 -6.25
N GLU A 141 12.98 -0.45 -6.70
CA GLU A 141 14.12 0.19 -7.36
C GLU A 141 14.70 1.35 -6.55
N ILE A 142 13.89 2.02 -5.75
CA ILE A 142 14.28 3.18 -4.97
C ILE A 142 14.72 2.73 -3.57
N LYS A 143 15.77 3.36 -3.02
CA LYS A 143 16.22 3.08 -1.65
C LYS A 143 15.15 3.51 -0.65
N TYR A 144 14.35 2.55 -0.25
CA TYR A 144 13.17 2.71 0.57
C TYR A 144 13.46 2.27 2.00
N ILE A 145 13.34 3.19 2.95
CA ILE A 145 13.61 2.94 4.37
C ILE A 145 12.30 3.03 5.14
N GLN A 146 11.86 1.90 5.67
CA GLN A 146 10.67 1.87 6.51
C GLN A 146 11.00 2.34 7.92
N MET A 147 10.30 3.37 8.39
CA MET A 147 10.41 3.91 9.74
C MET A 147 9.74 2.97 10.76
N LYS A 148 10.21 3.02 12.02
CA LYS A 148 9.75 2.14 13.10
C LYS A 148 8.30 2.44 13.51
N ASN A 149 7.96 3.71 13.64
CA ASN A 149 6.68 4.16 14.17
C ASN A 149 5.66 4.34 13.05
N TRP A 150 4.48 3.77 13.22
CA TRP A 150 3.38 4.04 12.33
C TRP A 150 2.72 5.39 12.64
N MET A 151 2.41 6.17 11.59
CA MET A 151 2.02 7.58 11.71
C MET A 151 0.68 7.92 11.07
N SER A 152 -0.04 6.93 10.52
CA SER A 152 -1.39 7.17 10.00
C SER A 152 -2.27 5.92 10.08
N TRP A 153 -3.58 6.14 9.99
CA TRP A 153 -4.55 5.10 9.65
C TRP A 153 -4.91 5.24 8.17
N VAL A 154 -5.00 4.12 7.46
CA VAL A 154 -5.45 4.07 6.05
C VAL A 154 -6.90 3.62 6.02
N TYR A 155 -7.77 4.48 5.49
CA TYR A 155 -9.20 4.26 5.30
C TYR A 155 -9.52 4.00 3.82
N ASN A 156 -9.03 2.90 3.30
CA ASN A 156 -9.23 2.51 1.91
C ASN A 156 -10.48 1.63 1.70
N ASN A 157 -11.50 1.82 2.54
CA ASN A 157 -12.74 1.06 2.57
C ASN A 157 -14.01 1.92 2.53
N ALA A 158 -13.93 3.17 2.06
CA ALA A 158 -15.08 4.07 2.02
C ALA A 158 -16.12 3.70 0.94
N SER A 159 -15.78 2.81 0.01
CA SER A 159 -16.71 2.22 -0.96
C SER A 159 -16.29 0.79 -1.34
N PRO A 160 -17.22 -0.02 -1.88
CA PRO A 160 -16.90 -1.34 -2.43
C PRO A 160 -15.74 -1.32 -3.44
N ARG A 161 -15.76 -0.38 -4.39
CA ARG A 161 -14.73 -0.21 -5.42
C ARG A 161 -13.36 0.13 -4.81
N GLN A 162 -13.31 1.07 -3.87
CA GLN A 162 -12.05 1.45 -3.21
C GLN A 162 -11.47 0.27 -2.43
N ALA A 163 -12.28 -0.42 -1.63
CA ALA A 163 -11.85 -1.57 -0.86
C ALA A 163 -11.37 -2.73 -1.75
N TRP A 164 -12.14 -3.06 -2.79
CA TRP A 164 -11.76 -4.07 -3.77
C TRP A 164 -10.44 -3.72 -4.46
N ARG A 165 -10.29 -2.49 -4.93
CA ARG A 165 -9.07 -2.03 -5.61
C ARG A 165 -7.84 -2.10 -4.68
N ALA A 166 -8.00 -1.71 -3.42
CA ALA A 166 -6.92 -1.83 -2.42
C ALA A 166 -6.52 -3.29 -2.24
N GLY A 167 -7.48 -4.18 -1.98
CA GLY A 167 -7.23 -5.61 -1.86
C GLY A 167 -6.62 -6.22 -3.12
N PHE A 168 -7.17 -5.92 -4.30
CA PHE A 168 -6.69 -6.42 -5.58
C PHE A 168 -5.23 -6.07 -5.84
N ARG A 169 -4.86 -4.79 -5.66
CA ARG A 169 -3.47 -4.33 -5.83
C ARG A 169 -2.51 -5.00 -4.86
N GLU A 170 -2.91 -5.18 -3.62
CA GLU A 170 -2.09 -5.88 -2.62
C GLU A 170 -2.01 -7.39 -2.94
N GLY A 171 -3.10 -8.01 -3.37
CA GLY A 171 -3.11 -9.39 -3.85
C GLY A 171 -2.13 -9.64 -5.00
N VAL A 172 -2.06 -8.70 -5.94
CA VAL A 172 -1.06 -8.73 -7.04
C VAL A 172 0.34 -8.54 -6.49
N LYS A 173 0.60 -7.46 -5.75
CA LYS A 173 1.96 -7.11 -5.33
C LYS A 173 2.57 -8.11 -4.35
N MET A 174 1.79 -8.63 -3.39
CA MET A 174 2.29 -9.54 -2.36
C MET A 174 2.60 -10.95 -2.87
N CYS A 175 2.06 -11.36 -4.02
CA CYS A 175 2.37 -12.65 -4.63
C CYS A 175 3.57 -12.60 -5.60
N LEU A 176 4.19 -11.44 -5.78
CA LEU A 176 5.39 -11.26 -6.59
C LEU A 176 6.67 -11.28 -5.74
N MET A 177 7.75 -11.74 -6.32
CA MET A 177 9.09 -11.59 -5.77
C MET A 177 9.73 -10.35 -6.41
N GLU A 178 9.77 -9.24 -5.67
CA GLU A 178 10.29 -7.95 -6.17
C GLU A 178 9.73 -7.54 -7.55
N GLY A 179 8.43 -7.69 -7.72
CA GLY A 179 7.73 -7.33 -8.96
C GLY A 179 7.73 -8.41 -10.04
N VAL A 180 8.39 -9.55 -9.80
CA VAL A 180 8.49 -10.66 -10.76
C VAL A 180 7.63 -11.84 -10.31
N LYS A 181 6.89 -12.43 -11.25
CA LYS A 181 6.06 -13.61 -11.00
C LYS A 181 6.95 -14.83 -10.70
N PRO A 182 6.76 -15.52 -9.55
CA PRO A 182 7.51 -16.75 -9.25
C PRO A 182 7.12 -17.89 -10.19
N THR A 183 8.08 -18.79 -10.44
CA THR A 183 7.96 -19.90 -11.41
C THR A 183 7.22 -21.11 -10.89
N LEU A 184 6.87 -21.15 -9.61
CA LEU A 184 6.22 -22.28 -8.91
C LEU A 184 7.01 -23.60 -8.96
N THR A 185 8.33 -23.52 -9.02
CA THR A 185 9.24 -24.70 -8.97
C THR A 185 9.44 -25.26 -7.55
N ALA A 186 8.94 -24.54 -6.54
CA ALA A 186 8.92 -24.92 -5.13
C ALA A 186 7.58 -24.47 -4.51
N PRO A 187 7.24 -24.84 -3.27
CA PRO A 187 6.05 -24.32 -2.57
C PRO A 187 5.99 -22.80 -2.61
N PHE A 188 4.81 -22.26 -2.87
CA PHE A 188 4.61 -20.82 -3.11
C PHE A 188 5.15 -19.92 -1.97
N ASP A 189 4.92 -20.32 -0.71
CA ASP A 189 5.41 -19.63 0.49
C ASP A 189 6.94 -19.55 0.59
N LYS A 190 7.67 -20.38 -0.17
CA LYS A 190 9.14 -20.38 -0.26
C LYS A 190 9.68 -19.55 -1.42
N GLN A 191 8.81 -19.12 -2.34
CA GLN A 191 9.20 -18.38 -3.54
C GLN A 191 8.92 -16.88 -3.45
N ILE A 192 8.26 -16.42 -2.39
CA ILE A 192 8.02 -15.00 -2.13
C ILE A 192 8.59 -14.59 -0.77
N ASN A 193 8.70 -13.28 -0.55
CA ASN A 193 9.13 -12.78 0.75
C ASN A 193 8.14 -13.21 1.84
N TRP A 194 8.64 -13.82 2.93
CA TRP A 194 7.81 -14.33 4.01
C TRP A 194 6.90 -13.27 4.64
N LYS A 195 7.36 -12.00 4.74
CA LYS A 195 6.53 -10.89 5.24
C LYS A 195 5.36 -10.61 4.29
N ASN A 196 5.61 -10.70 2.99
CA ASN A 196 4.56 -10.53 1.98
C ASN A 196 3.57 -11.70 2.00
N TYR A 197 4.05 -12.93 2.21
CA TYR A 197 3.16 -14.08 2.37
C TYR A 197 2.19 -13.88 3.55
N HIS A 198 2.69 -13.48 4.73
CA HIS A 198 1.84 -13.21 5.89
C HIS A 198 0.84 -12.07 5.65
N ARG A 199 1.26 -10.99 5.00
CA ARG A 199 0.37 -9.89 4.62
C ARG A 199 -0.70 -10.34 3.65
N LEU A 200 -0.33 -11.12 2.64
CA LEU A 200 -1.26 -11.68 1.67
C LEU A 200 -2.34 -12.52 2.34
N VAL A 201 -1.95 -13.42 3.25
CA VAL A 201 -2.89 -14.25 4.03
C VAL A 201 -3.84 -13.37 4.86
N ALA A 202 -3.33 -12.31 5.50
CA ALA A 202 -4.20 -11.38 6.25
C ALA A 202 -5.18 -10.64 5.34
N TRP A 203 -4.73 -10.11 4.20
CA TRP A 203 -5.61 -9.47 3.21
C TRP A 203 -6.72 -10.39 2.68
N MET A 204 -6.45 -11.68 2.57
CA MET A 204 -7.39 -12.69 2.06
C MET A 204 -8.42 -13.16 3.10
N ASN A 205 -8.16 -12.95 4.41
CA ASN A 205 -8.97 -13.59 5.45
C ASN A 205 -9.50 -12.64 6.53
N VAL A 206 -8.97 -11.42 6.66
CA VAL A 206 -9.29 -10.50 7.78
C VAL A 206 -9.96 -9.23 7.26
N GLY A 207 -11.02 -8.78 7.94
CA GLY A 207 -11.67 -7.51 7.64
C GLY A 207 -13.18 -7.54 7.59
N SER A 208 -13.85 -8.67 7.88
CA SER A 208 -15.32 -8.79 7.86
C SER A 208 -16.03 -7.94 8.92
N ASP A 209 -15.27 -7.38 9.88
CA ASP A 209 -15.75 -6.54 10.96
C ASP A 209 -15.81 -5.04 10.61
N VAL A 210 -15.48 -4.67 9.39
CA VAL A 210 -15.52 -3.26 8.92
C VAL A 210 -16.29 -3.15 7.60
N ASP A 211 -16.81 -1.94 7.35
CA ASP A 211 -17.51 -1.64 6.09
C ASP A 211 -16.62 -1.98 4.89
N ASN A 212 -17.22 -2.61 3.90
CA ASN A 212 -16.57 -3.02 2.65
C ASN A 212 -15.36 -3.98 2.80
N GLY A 213 -15.13 -4.56 3.99
CA GLY A 213 -13.98 -5.46 4.19
C GLY A 213 -14.04 -6.74 3.36
N LEU A 214 -15.25 -7.28 3.10
CA LEU A 214 -15.43 -8.43 2.20
C LEU A 214 -15.01 -8.10 0.76
N TRP A 215 -15.25 -6.88 0.30
CA TRP A 215 -14.78 -6.43 -1.01
C TRP A 215 -13.25 -6.40 -1.10
N ALA A 216 -12.57 -5.99 -0.03
CA ALA A 216 -11.11 -6.04 0.04
C ALA A 216 -10.58 -7.48 -0.03
N MET A 217 -11.20 -8.41 0.70
CA MET A 217 -10.82 -9.84 0.64
C MET A 217 -11.05 -10.42 -0.76
N TYR A 218 -12.20 -10.11 -1.38
CA TYR A 218 -12.48 -10.51 -2.74
C TYR A 218 -11.41 -9.99 -3.71
N GLY A 219 -11.09 -8.70 -3.60
CA GLY A 219 -10.03 -8.10 -4.39
C GLY A 219 -8.68 -8.79 -4.21
N ALA A 220 -8.26 -9.06 -2.96
CA ALA A 220 -6.98 -9.70 -2.66
C ALA A 220 -6.89 -11.12 -3.22
N ARG A 221 -7.95 -11.92 -3.07
CA ARG A 221 -8.02 -13.27 -3.64
C ARG A 221 -8.01 -13.23 -5.16
N LEU A 222 -8.78 -12.35 -5.78
CA LEU A 222 -8.86 -12.22 -7.24
C LEU A 222 -7.53 -11.72 -7.83
N GLY A 223 -6.89 -10.72 -7.22
CA GLY A 223 -5.60 -10.20 -7.67
C GLY A 223 -4.50 -11.26 -7.66
N CYS A 224 -4.40 -12.03 -6.58
CA CYS A 224 -3.47 -13.15 -6.50
C CYS A 224 -3.81 -14.26 -7.51
N TYR A 225 -5.09 -14.63 -7.62
CA TYR A 225 -5.56 -15.63 -8.58
C TYR A 225 -5.22 -15.25 -10.02
N MET A 226 -5.56 -14.04 -10.43
CA MET A 226 -5.28 -13.57 -11.78
C MET A 226 -3.77 -13.54 -12.07
N THR A 227 -2.98 -13.06 -11.12
CA THR A 227 -1.52 -12.98 -11.28
C THR A 227 -0.89 -14.36 -11.39
N MET A 228 -1.24 -15.28 -10.51
CA MET A 228 -0.53 -16.55 -10.39
C MET A 228 -1.09 -17.66 -11.27
N LEU A 229 -2.42 -17.68 -11.49
CA LEU A 229 -3.13 -18.80 -12.09
C LEU A 229 -3.74 -18.51 -13.47
N THR A 230 -3.49 -17.32 -14.01
CA THR A 230 -3.92 -16.94 -15.37
C THR A 230 -2.76 -16.32 -16.16
N ASN A 231 -3.01 -16.06 -17.44
CA ASN A 231 -2.07 -15.36 -18.32
C ASN A 231 -2.26 -13.83 -18.29
N TRP A 232 -2.93 -13.31 -17.26
CA TRP A 232 -3.12 -11.88 -17.13
C TRP A 232 -1.77 -11.16 -16.91
N ASP A 233 -1.61 -10.05 -17.63
CA ASP A 233 -0.44 -9.17 -17.44
C ASP A 233 -0.60 -8.36 -16.16
N HIS A 234 0.15 -8.75 -15.13
CA HIS A 234 0.09 -8.15 -13.80
C HIS A 234 0.59 -6.70 -13.75
N THR A 235 1.33 -6.22 -14.77
CA THR A 235 1.75 -4.82 -14.83
C THR A 235 0.57 -3.84 -15.00
N ASN A 236 -0.59 -4.33 -15.48
CA ASN A 236 -1.83 -3.54 -15.54
C ASN A 236 -2.35 -3.09 -14.17
N VAL A 237 -1.83 -3.63 -13.06
CA VAL A 237 -2.16 -3.19 -11.69
C VAL A 237 -1.86 -1.70 -11.44
N ARG A 238 -0.98 -1.09 -12.25
CA ARG A 238 -0.64 0.33 -12.23
C ARG A 238 -1.73 1.25 -12.82
N THR A 239 -2.64 0.71 -13.63
CA THR A 239 -3.58 1.51 -14.42
C THR A 239 -4.95 1.53 -13.76
N PHE A 240 -5.30 2.64 -13.09
CA PHE A 240 -6.55 2.75 -12.33
C PHE A 240 -7.81 2.71 -13.21
N SER A 241 -7.75 3.25 -14.44
CA SER A 241 -8.87 3.10 -15.39
C SER A 241 -9.14 1.63 -15.71
N PHE A 242 -8.08 0.86 -16.01
CA PHE A 242 -8.22 -0.58 -16.20
C PHE A 242 -8.84 -1.28 -14.97
N LEU A 243 -8.40 -0.94 -13.76
CA LEU A 243 -8.95 -1.52 -12.53
C LEU A 243 -10.41 -1.13 -12.30
N ASN A 244 -10.83 0.06 -12.73
CA ASN A 244 -12.21 0.50 -12.67
C ASN A 244 -13.10 -0.33 -13.62
N ASP A 245 -12.66 -0.51 -14.87
CA ASP A 245 -13.36 -1.33 -15.86
C ASP A 245 -13.44 -2.79 -15.40
N LEU A 246 -12.32 -3.35 -14.93
CA LEU A 246 -12.30 -4.70 -14.38
C LEU A 246 -13.24 -4.86 -13.18
N PHE A 247 -13.29 -3.89 -12.26
CA PHE A 247 -14.24 -3.94 -11.14
C PHE A 247 -15.69 -4.02 -11.65
N ASP A 248 -16.03 -3.19 -12.63
CA ASP A 248 -17.39 -3.17 -13.17
C ASP A 248 -17.77 -4.49 -13.87
N ASP A 249 -16.79 -5.18 -14.47
CA ASP A 249 -16.98 -6.49 -15.11
C ASP A 249 -17.12 -7.63 -14.09
N VAL A 250 -16.35 -7.60 -12.99
CA VAL A 250 -16.26 -8.74 -12.05
C VAL A 250 -17.05 -8.54 -10.77
N LYS A 251 -17.61 -7.35 -10.50
CA LYS A 251 -18.33 -7.06 -9.25
C LYS A 251 -19.55 -7.96 -9.07
N PRO A 252 -19.66 -8.69 -7.96
CA PRO A 252 -20.86 -9.44 -7.61
C PRO A 252 -22.08 -8.53 -7.43
N ASN A 253 -23.24 -9.02 -7.85
CA ASN A 253 -24.50 -8.25 -7.80
C ASN A 253 -25.12 -8.16 -6.39
N ASN A 254 -24.68 -8.99 -5.46
CA ASN A 254 -25.13 -9.01 -4.06
C ASN A 254 -24.13 -9.74 -3.17
N ASP A 255 -24.31 -9.62 -1.85
CA ASP A 255 -23.42 -10.18 -0.83
C ASP A 255 -23.35 -11.72 -0.89
N THR A 256 -24.43 -12.41 -1.22
CA THR A 256 -24.43 -13.87 -1.34
C THR A 256 -23.47 -14.32 -2.45
N ILE A 257 -23.49 -13.65 -3.59
CA ILE A 257 -22.58 -13.94 -4.70
C ILE A 257 -21.15 -13.52 -4.34
N LEU A 258 -20.98 -12.38 -3.67
CA LEU A 258 -19.68 -11.93 -3.19
C LEU A 258 -19.01 -12.99 -2.29
N ILE A 259 -19.75 -13.49 -1.31
CA ILE A 259 -19.26 -14.54 -0.39
C ILE A 259 -18.95 -15.84 -1.16
N LYS A 260 -19.79 -16.22 -2.11
CA LYS A 260 -19.55 -17.39 -2.96
C LYS A 260 -18.25 -17.27 -3.77
N GLU A 261 -17.98 -16.10 -4.35
CA GLU A 261 -16.76 -15.84 -5.12
C GLU A 261 -15.53 -15.80 -4.22
N ILE A 262 -15.61 -15.16 -3.02
CA ILE A 262 -14.55 -15.22 -2.02
C ILE A 262 -14.18 -16.67 -1.72
N ASN A 263 -15.18 -17.52 -1.43
CA ASN A 263 -14.96 -18.93 -1.09
C ASN A 263 -14.32 -19.69 -2.24
N ARG A 264 -14.88 -19.57 -3.46
CA ARG A 264 -14.37 -20.22 -4.66
C ARG A 264 -12.90 -19.86 -4.95
N LEU A 265 -12.57 -18.58 -4.87
CA LEU A 265 -11.19 -18.13 -5.07
C LEU A 265 -10.26 -18.64 -3.97
N GLY A 266 -10.73 -18.66 -2.72
CA GLY A 266 -9.96 -19.19 -1.60
C GLY A 266 -9.63 -20.68 -1.75
N GLU A 267 -10.58 -21.50 -2.18
CA GLU A 267 -10.38 -22.91 -2.48
C GLU A 267 -9.35 -23.09 -3.60
N ASN A 268 -9.47 -22.37 -4.71
CA ASN A 268 -8.52 -22.45 -5.82
C ASN A 268 -7.09 -22.07 -5.39
N LEU A 269 -6.93 -20.99 -4.63
CA LEU A 269 -5.63 -20.52 -4.15
C LEU A 269 -4.99 -21.51 -3.17
N ARG A 270 -5.78 -22.12 -2.28
CA ARG A 270 -5.32 -23.19 -1.39
C ARG A 270 -4.88 -24.41 -2.18
N ASP A 271 -5.74 -24.89 -3.07
CA ASP A 271 -5.55 -26.19 -3.75
C ASP A 271 -4.42 -26.13 -4.78
N GLN A 272 -4.22 -24.98 -5.44
CA GLN A 272 -3.20 -24.84 -6.49
C GLN A 272 -1.89 -24.21 -6.00
N LEU A 273 -1.91 -23.37 -4.97
CA LEU A 273 -0.71 -22.67 -4.47
C LEU A 273 -0.36 -23.02 -3.03
N GLY A 274 -1.21 -23.74 -2.30
CA GLY A 274 -0.98 -24.05 -0.89
C GLY A 274 -1.07 -22.82 0.02
N ILE A 275 -1.76 -21.73 -0.40
CA ILE A 275 -1.91 -20.53 0.42
C ILE A 275 -2.83 -20.85 1.60
N LEU A 276 -2.50 -20.31 2.79
CA LEU A 276 -3.31 -20.44 4.01
C LEU A 276 -4.60 -19.62 3.91
N THR A 277 -5.44 -20.02 2.99
CA THR A 277 -6.80 -19.52 2.78
C THR A 277 -7.68 -20.73 2.47
N GLY A 278 -8.97 -20.58 2.36
CA GLY A 278 -9.86 -21.70 2.08
C GLY A 278 -11.26 -21.21 1.79
N PRO A 279 -12.27 -22.13 1.76
CA PRO A 279 -13.64 -21.70 1.85
C PRO A 279 -13.82 -20.94 3.17
N GLY A 280 -14.45 -19.79 3.12
CA GLY A 280 -14.63 -18.93 4.26
C GLY A 280 -13.47 -17.94 4.49
N TYR A 281 -13.65 -17.19 5.54
CA TYR A 281 -12.77 -16.11 6.01
C TYR A 281 -13.03 -15.91 7.51
N MET A 282 -12.23 -15.13 8.20
CA MET A 282 -12.48 -14.78 9.60
C MET A 282 -13.80 -14.00 9.73
N ASP A 283 -14.67 -14.47 10.58
CA ASP A 283 -15.89 -13.74 10.92
C ASP A 283 -15.58 -12.41 11.63
N PRO A 284 -16.58 -11.54 11.92
CA PRO A 284 -16.32 -10.25 12.54
C PRO A 284 -15.60 -10.32 13.89
N ASP A 285 -15.92 -11.32 14.72
CA ASP A 285 -15.26 -11.48 16.03
C ASP A 285 -13.82 -11.96 15.90
N GLN A 286 -13.59 -12.93 15.02
CA GLN A 286 -12.26 -13.42 14.67
C GLN A 286 -11.39 -12.33 14.05
N SER A 287 -11.96 -11.51 13.14
CA SER A 287 -11.25 -10.38 12.54
C SER A 287 -10.85 -9.33 13.59
N ARG A 288 -11.75 -8.98 14.51
CA ARG A 288 -11.43 -8.08 15.64
C ARG A 288 -10.34 -8.65 16.54
N PHE A 289 -10.47 -9.93 16.90
CA PHE A 289 -9.45 -10.60 17.70
C PHE A 289 -8.09 -10.63 17.03
N PHE A 290 -8.05 -11.00 15.75
CA PHE A 290 -6.81 -10.99 14.97
C PHE A 290 -6.13 -9.61 15.00
N LYS A 291 -6.88 -8.55 14.73
CA LYS A 291 -6.35 -7.17 14.72
C LYS A 291 -5.80 -6.73 16.08
N ALA A 292 -6.38 -7.24 17.16
CA ALA A 292 -5.94 -6.93 18.53
C ALA A 292 -4.64 -7.64 18.94
N VAL A 293 -4.42 -8.87 18.48
CA VAL A 293 -3.33 -9.73 18.97
C VAL A 293 -2.21 -9.96 17.97
N TYR A 294 -2.44 -9.73 16.68
CA TYR A 294 -1.48 -10.06 15.64
C TYR A 294 -0.21 -9.20 15.72
N THR A 295 0.92 -9.86 15.94
CA THR A 295 2.23 -9.21 15.89
C THR A 295 2.65 -9.04 14.44
N ASN A 296 2.62 -7.80 13.97
CA ASN A 296 2.90 -7.48 12.58
C ASN A 296 4.35 -7.81 12.21
N PRO A 297 4.61 -8.60 11.13
CA PRO A 297 5.95 -8.97 10.69
C PRO A 297 6.87 -7.79 10.38
N SER A 298 6.32 -6.64 10.04
CA SER A 298 7.08 -5.41 9.79
C SER A 298 7.83 -4.89 11.02
N ARG A 299 7.44 -5.32 12.21
CA ARG A 299 8.10 -4.97 13.48
C ARG A 299 9.21 -5.95 13.87
N LEU A 300 9.34 -7.08 13.14
CA LEU A 300 10.31 -8.12 13.43
C LEU A 300 11.55 -7.94 12.55
N GLY A 301 12.72 -7.76 13.15
CA GLY A 301 14.02 -7.92 12.52
C GLY A 301 14.44 -6.85 11.53
N ASN A 302 14.16 -5.59 11.82
CA ASN A 302 14.77 -4.46 11.14
C ASN A 302 15.73 -3.73 12.09
N ASP A 303 16.84 -4.38 12.43
CA ASP A 303 17.85 -3.86 13.36
C ASP A 303 18.61 -2.62 12.85
N TRP A 304 18.34 -2.21 11.62
CA TRP A 304 18.94 -1.06 10.95
C TRP A 304 17.95 0.11 10.73
N ILE A 305 16.79 0.08 11.35
CA ILE A 305 15.85 1.21 11.36
C ILE A 305 16.43 2.29 12.26
N ILE A 306 16.71 3.43 11.66
CA ILE A 306 17.09 4.65 12.36
C ILE A 306 15.90 5.08 13.22
N GLU A 307 16.08 5.15 14.52
CA GLU A 307 15.02 5.57 15.42
C GLU A 307 14.67 7.04 15.17
N SER A 308 13.38 7.32 15.02
CA SER A 308 12.86 8.66 15.18
C SER A 308 12.88 8.98 16.68
N VAL A 309 13.61 9.98 17.08
CA VAL A 309 13.67 10.48 18.46
C VAL A 309 12.45 11.32 18.78
#